data_942af4908f29ef9a7e42502e7ef9896d
#
_entry.id   942af4908f29ef9a7e42502e7ef9896d
#
_cell.length_a   1.000
_cell.length_b   1.000
_cell.length_c   1.000
_cell.angle_alpha   90.00
_cell.angle_beta   90.00
_cell.angle_gamma   90.00
#
_symmetry.space_group_name_H-M   'P 1'
#
loop_
_entity.id
_entity.type
_entity.pdbx_description
1 polymer ?
#
loop_
_entity_poly.entity_id
_entity_poly.type
_entity_poly.pdbx_seq_one_letter_code
_entity_poly.pdbx_strand_id
1 'polypeptide(L)'
;MHAICPGYIDAGLAESYFQSQADPARARADAGKLHALGRIGRPEEVARLAVFLASDDSSFMTGSPIIVDGGFSAGLPTREE
;
A
#
# COMPACT_ATOMS: atom_id res chain seq x y z
N MET A 1 14.76 -14.20 3.69
CA MET A 1 13.52 -13.76 4.36
C MET A 1 13.19 -12.32 3.98
N HIS A 2 11.95 -12.04 3.70
CA HIS A 2 11.51 -10.72 3.31
C HIS A 2 10.35 -10.25 4.19
N ALA A 3 10.20 -8.96 4.32
CA ALA A 3 9.04 -8.36 4.97
C ALA A 3 8.42 -7.40 3.99
N ILE A 4 7.10 -7.48 3.79
CA ILE A 4 6.37 -6.57 2.92
C ILE A 4 5.67 -5.55 3.81
N CYS A 5 5.88 -4.28 3.50
CA CYS A 5 5.30 -3.19 4.28
C CYS A 5 4.36 -2.38 3.40
N PRO A 6 3.08 -2.78 3.31
CA PRO A 6 2.13 -2.08 2.44
C PRO A 6 1.59 -0.81 3.10
N GLY A 7 1.06 0.08 2.29
CA GLY A 7 0.27 1.20 2.77
C GLY A 7 -1.18 0.78 2.96
N TYR A 8 -2.13 1.68 2.68
CA TYR A 8 -3.55 1.31 2.71
C TYR A 8 -3.88 0.44 1.51
N ILE A 9 -4.42 -0.72 1.77
CA ILE A 9 -4.82 -1.67 0.74
C ILE A 9 -6.33 -1.87 0.83
N ASP A 10 -7.00 -1.93 -0.32
CA ASP A 10 -8.46 -2.00 -0.38
C ASP A 10 -8.94 -3.42 -0.08
N ALA A 11 -8.69 -3.87 1.13
CA ALA A 11 -9.10 -5.21 1.58
C ALA A 11 -8.97 -5.28 3.10
N GLY A 12 -9.53 -6.30 3.70
CA GLY A 12 -9.35 -6.61 5.11
C GLY A 12 -9.78 -5.49 6.05
N LEU A 13 -8.90 -5.10 6.96
CA LEU A 13 -9.21 -4.09 7.96
C LEU A 13 -9.49 -2.74 7.34
N ALA A 14 -8.80 -2.38 6.26
CA ALA A 14 -9.05 -1.11 5.59
C ALA A 14 -10.45 -1.07 5.02
N GLU A 15 -10.89 -2.16 4.41
CA GLU A 15 -12.24 -2.25 3.87
C GLU A 15 -13.27 -2.08 4.99
N SER A 16 -13.08 -2.77 6.11
CA SER A 16 -13.98 -2.65 7.26
C SER A 16 -14.03 -1.22 7.78
N TYR A 17 -12.86 -0.58 7.85
CA TYR A 17 -12.79 0.80 8.33
C TYR A 17 -13.59 1.73 7.41
N PHE A 18 -13.41 1.61 6.09
CA PHE A 18 -14.14 2.48 5.16
C PHE A 18 -15.63 2.25 5.25
N GLN A 19 -16.07 1.00 5.36
CA GLN A 19 -17.50 0.69 5.45
C GLN A 19 -18.13 1.23 6.73
N SER A 20 -17.34 1.47 7.77
CA SER A 20 -17.85 2.01 9.02
C SER A 20 -18.02 3.53 8.97
N GLN A 21 -17.53 4.20 7.94
CA GLN A 21 -17.62 5.64 7.85
C GLN A 21 -18.96 6.08 7.26
N ALA A 22 -19.35 7.31 7.57
CA ALA A 22 -20.62 7.86 7.06
C ALA A 22 -20.63 7.93 5.53
N ASP A 23 -19.46 8.19 4.94
CA ASP A 23 -19.33 8.24 3.49
C ASP A 23 -18.11 7.39 3.11
N PRO A 24 -18.29 6.08 2.89
CA PRO A 24 -17.15 5.21 2.61
C PRO A 24 -16.37 5.62 1.37
N ALA A 25 -17.02 6.10 0.33
CA ALA A 25 -16.32 6.51 -0.88
C ALA A 25 -15.39 7.69 -0.62
N ARG A 26 -15.85 8.64 0.19
CA ARG A 26 -15.04 9.79 0.54
C ARG A 26 -13.89 9.39 1.45
N ALA A 27 -14.16 8.52 2.42
CA ALA A 27 -13.11 8.05 3.33
C ALA A 27 -12.00 7.34 2.54
N ARG A 28 -12.39 6.52 1.55
CA ARG A 28 -11.43 5.83 0.70
C ARG A 28 -10.62 6.83 -0.14
N ALA A 29 -11.28 7.82 -0.70
CA ALA A 29 -10.60 8.84 -1.50
C ALA A 29 -9.64 9.66 -0.63
N ASP A 30 -10.04 10.01 0.60
CA ASP A 30 -9.18 10.77 1.50
C ASP A 30 -7.95 9.95 1.89
N ALA A 31 -8.12 8.65 2.14
CA ALA A 31 -6.99 7.78 2.42
C ALA A 31 -6.04 7.71 1.24
N GLY A 32 -6.59 7.70 0.02
CA GLY A 32 -5.75 7.70 -1.19
C GLY A 32 -4.87 8.92 -1.29
N LYS A 33 -5.36 10.06 -0.81
CA LYS A 33 -4.57 11.30 -0.87
C LYS A 33 -3.34 11.28 0.00
N LEU A 34 -3.25 10.33 0.93
CA LEU A 34 -2.07 10.18 1.78
C LEU A 34 -0.91 9.50 1.05
N HIS A 35 -1.15 9.01 -0.15
CA HIS A 35 -0.14 8.30 -0.95
C HIS A 35 0.29 9.18 -2.10
N ALA A 36 1.57 9.15 -2.42
CA ALA A 36 2.08 9.94 -3.54
C ALA A 36 1.39 9.60 -4.86
N LEU A 37 0.99 8.32 -5.02
CA LEU A 37 0.27 7.90 -6.22
C LEU A 37 -1.20 8.33 -6.21
N GLY A 38 -1.69 8.87 -5.10
CA GLY A 38 -3.04 9.43 -5.03
C GLY A 38 -4.15 8.40 -4.87
N ARG A 39 -3.80 7.15 -4.53
CA ARG A 39 -4.80 6.10 -4.36
C ARG A 39 -4.32 5.08 -3.35
N ILE A 40 -5.27 4.30 -2.80
CA ILE A 40 -4.90 3.15 -1.99
C ILE A 40 -4.52 2.00 -2.92
N GLY A 41 -3.81 1.01 -2.39
CA GLY A 41 -3.36 -0.12 -3.20
C GLY A 41 -4.44 -1.17 -3.37
N ARG A 42 -4.24 -2.05 -4.34
CA ARG A 42 -5.12 -3.20 -4.56
C ARG A 42 -4.45 -4.46 -4.01
N PRO A 43 -5.24 -5.41 -3.52
CA PRO A 43 -4.67 -6.66 -3.01
C PRO A 43 -3.75 -7.36 -4.01
N GLU A 44 -4.10 -7.34 -5.31
CA GLU A 44 -3.27 -7.97 -6.34
C GLU A 44 -1.90 -7.35 -6.42
N GLU A 45 -1.75 -6.08 -6.10
CA GLU A 45 -0.45 -5.43 -6.18
C GLU A 45 0.50 -5.97 -5.12
N VAL A 46 -0.02 -6.26 -3.93
CA VAL A 46 0.77 -6.90 -2.89
C VAL A 46 1.02 -8.36 -3.24
N ALA A 47 0.02 -9.05 -3.79
CA ALA A 47 0.15 -10.45 -4.15
C ALA A 47 1.21 -10.65 -5.23
N ARG A 48 1.27 -9.79 -6.22
CA ARG A 48 2.29 -9.87 -7.28
C ARG A 48 3.69 -9.68 -6.72
N LEU A 49 3.84 -8.78 -5.75
CA LEU A 49 5.12 -8.60 -5.11
C LEU A 49 5.50 -9.85 -4.31
N ALA A 50 4.54 -10.46 -3.62
CA ALA A 50 4.81 -11.67 -2.86
C ALA A 50 5.27 -12.80 -3.77
N VAL A 51 4.66 -12.95 -4.94
CA VAL A 51 5.08 -13.97 -5.91
C VAL A 51 6.51 -13.70 -6.39
N PHE A 52 6.83 -12.45 -6.69
CA PHE A 52 8.18 -12.08 -7.11
C PHE A 52 9.20 -12.43 -6.03
N LEU A 53 8.91 -12.08 -4.77
CA LEU A 53 9.83 -12.31 -3.66
C LEU A 53 9.99 -13.80 -3.36
N ALA A 54 8.98 -14.61 -3.68
CA ALA A 54 9.07 -16.05 -3.49
C ALA A 54 9.77 -16.76 -4.65
N SER A 55 10.06 -16.06 -5.74
CA SER A 55 10.65 -16.65 -6.93
C SER A 55 12.15 -16.44 -6.96
N ASP A 56 12.82 -17.14 -7.89
CA ASP A 56 14.25 -16.97 -8.08
C ASP A 56 14.60 -15.60 -8.64
N ASP A 57 13.62 -14.87 -9.15
CA ASP A 57 13.86 -13.53 -9.67
C ASP A 57 14.33 -12.56 -8.58
N SER A 58 14.09 -12.89 -7.31
CA SER A 58 14.55 -12.08 -6.19
C SER A 58 15.72 -12.75 -5.46
N SER A 59 16.48 -13.60 -6.12
CA SER A 59 17.48 -14.45 -5.48
C SER A 59 18.60 -13.70 -4.77
N PHE A 60 18.84 -12.44 -5.15
CA PHE A 60 19.88 -11.64 -4.50
C PHE A 60 19.31 -10.66 -3.48
N MET A 61 18.10 -10.92 -2.98
CA MET A 61 17.39 -10.05 -2.04
C MET A 61 17.08 -10.81 -0.76
N THR A 62 17.51 -10.27 0.37
CA THR A 62 17.12 -10.85 1.66
C THR A 62 17.39 -9.83 2.76
N GLY A 63 16.66 -9.97 3.86
CA GLY A 63 16.91 -9.16 5.05
C GLY A 63 16.41 -7.74 5.01
N SER A 64 15.78 -7.31 3.92
CA SER A 64 15.30 -5.93 3.79
C SER A 64 13.79 -5.86 3.84
N PRO A 65 13.23 -4.85 4.48
CA PRO A 65 11.80 -4.59 4.34
C PRO A 65 11.53 -4.03 2.95
N ILE A 66 10.49 -4.51 2.30
CA ILE A 66 10.11 -4.06 0.97
C ILE A 66 8.86 -3.22 1.10
N ILE A 67 8.97 -1.95 0.77
CA ILE A 67 7.87 -1.00 0.93
C ILE A 67 7.07 -0.94 -0.35
N VAL A 68 5.76 -1.15 -0.25
CA VAL A 68 4.85 -1.09 -1.39
C VAL A 68 3.63 -0.30 -0.94
N ASP A 69 3.78 1.01 -0.85
CA ASP A 69 2.78 1.86 -0.22
C ASP A 69 2.41 3.09 -1.06
N GLY A 70 2.69 3.06 -2.34
CA GLY A 70 2.34 4.18 -3.21
C GLY A 70 2.97 5.51 -2.82
N GLY A 71 4.05 5.47 -2.04
CA GLY A 71 4.75 6.66 -1.62
C GLY A 71 4.33 7.19 -0.25
N PHE A 72 3.47 6.47 0.46
CA PHE A 72 2.97 6.93 1.76
C PHE A 72 4.11 7.21 2.73
N SER A 73 5.04 6.27 2.89
CA SER A 73 6.11 6.41 3.87
C SER A 73 7.21 7.34 3.40
N ALA A 74 7.27 7.64 2.11
CA ALA A 74 8.22 8.61 1.59
C ALA A 74 7.85 10.03 1.97
N GLY A 75 6.69 10.21 2.53
CA GLY A 75 6.17 11.52 2.85
C GLY A 75 5.49 12.12 1.65
N LEU A 76 4.31 12.69 1.87
CA LEU A 76 3.67 13.41 0.81
C LEU A 76 4.48 14.63 0.58
N PRO A 77 4.77 14.92 -0.63
CA PRO A 77 5.28 16.18 -0.93
C PRO A 77 4.20 17.09 -0.46
N THR A 78 4.56 17.88 0.37
CA THR A 78 3.66 18.81 0.80
C THR A 78 3.41 19.66 -0.28
N ARG A 79 2.87 19.32 -0.99
CA ARG A 79 2.65 19.95 -1.98
C ARG A 79 2.09 21.18 -1.80
N GLU A 80 2.25 21.51 -1.22
CA GLU A 80 1.93 22.46 -1.10
C GLU A 80 2.63 23.26 -1.25
N GLU A 81 2.96 23.20 -1.36
CA GLU A 81 3.24 23.59 -1.55
C GLU A 81 3.30 23.92 -2.04
#